data_3b0063070654b4565af12609fee88a86
#
_entry.id   3b0063070654b4565af12609fee88a86
#
_cell.length_a   1.000
_cell.length_b   1.000
_cell.length_c   1.000
_cell.angle_alpha   90.00
_cell.angle_beta   90.00
_cell.angle_gamma   90.00
#
_symmetry.space_group_name_H-M   'P 1'
#
loop_
_entity.id
_entity.type
_entity.pdbx_description
1 polymer ?
#
loop_
_entity_poly.entity_id
_entity_poly.type
_entity_poly.pdbx_seq_one_letter_code
_entity_poly.pdbx_strand_id
1 'polypeptide(L)'
;MTSYLRPYIQESARIDEKSIDKYVLTIQYSLNGLSFTIFDETERKHLCLKHYTITDKDIPFSSLLTELQERELWQIDDFNKVKLIID
;
A
#
# COMPACT_ATOMS: atom_id res chain seq x y z
N MET A 1 3.68 -19.08 8.60
CA MET A 1 2.76 -18.10 8.02
C MET A 1 3.01 -17.97 6.52
N THR A 2 1.97 -18.10 5.73
CA THR A 2 2.09 -18.04 4.27
C THR A 2 2.00 -16.58 3.82
N SER A 3 2.97 -16.16 2.99
CA SER A 3 2.97 -14.81 2.42
C SER A 3 2.49 -14.88 0.98
N TYR A 4 1.52 -14.05 0.62
CA TYR A 4 0.96 -13.97 -0.72
C TYR A 4 1.52 -12.81 -1.53
N LEU A 5 2.24 -11.91 -0.88
CA LEU A 5 2.82 -10.74 -1.53
C LEU A 5 4.33 -10.87 -1.58
N ARG A 6 4.89 -10.70 -2.78
CA ARG A 6 6.34 -10.73 -2.99
C ARG A 6 6.79 -9.34 -3.44
N PRO A 7 7.72 -8.71 -2.72
CA PRO A 7 8.21 -7.39 -3.11
C PRO A 7 8.83 -7.40 -4.51
N TYR A 8 8.49 -6.41 -5.31
CA TYR A 8 9.02 -6.25 -6.67
C TYR A 8 9.71 -4.89 -6.83
N ILE A 9 8.96 -3.80 -6.59
CA ILE A 9 9.52 -2.46 -6.60
C ILE A 9 9.26 -1.86 -5.22
N GLN A 10 10.31 -1.35 -4.59
CA GLN A 10 10.22 -0.80 -3.25
C GLN A 10 10.98 0.51 -3.20
N GLU A 11 10.29 1.62 -3.42
CA GLU A 11 10.85 2.95 -3.33
C GLU A 11 10.18 3.69 -2.19
N SER A 12 10.95 4.15 -1.22
CA SER A 12 10.40 4.76 -0.04
C SER A 12 11.29 5.88 0.46
N ALA A 13 10.71 7.06 0.63
CA ALA A 13 11.32 8.12 1.40
C ALA A 13 10.87 7.96 2.86
N ARG A 14 11.39 8.80 3.73
CA ARG A 14 11.04 8.72 5.15
C ARG A 14 9.59 9.11 5.36
N ILE A 15 8.84 8.24 6.02
CA ILE A 15 7.44 8.49 6.40
C ILE A 15 7.42 8.85 7.88
N ASP A 16 6.79 9.98 8.19
CA ASP A 16 6.61 10.41 9.57
C ASP A 16 5.30 9.82 10.08
N GLU A 17 5.39 8.84 10.98
CA GLU A 17 4.22 8.16 11.54
C GLU A 17 3.27 9.13 12.25
N LYS A 18 3.78 10.22 12.78
CA LYS A 18 2.96 11.22 13.46
C LYS A 18 2.14 12.06 12.49
N SER A 19 2.52 12.07 11.22
CA SER A 19 1.86 12.85 10.18
C SER A 19 1.05 12.00 9.21
N ILE A 20 0.90 10.70 9.48
CA ILE A 20 0.26 9.77 8.55
C ILE A 20 -1.20 10.18 8.25
N ASP A 21 -1.86 10.84 9.18
CA ASP A 21 -3.22 11.36 9.00
C ASP A 21 -3.31 12.51 8.01
N LYS A 22 -2.17 12.99 7.50
CA LYS A 22 -2.10 14.04 6.48
C LYS A 22 -1.77 13.47 5.10
N TYR A 23 -1.55 12.17 5.00
CA TYR A 23 -1.13 11.52 3.76
C TYR A 23 -2.31 10.88 3.06
N VAL A 24 -2.18 10.75 1.74
CA VAL A 24 -3.15 10.03 0.90
C VAL A 24 -2.54 8.71 0.49
N LEU A 25 -3.26 7.63 0.78
CA LEU A 25 -2.88 6.28 0.36
C LEU A 25 -3.66 5.92 -0.90
N THR A 26 -2.97 5.51 -1.94
CA THR A 26 -3.60 4.98 -3.14
C THR A 26 -3.17 3.53 -3.31
N ILE A 27 -4.13 2.63 -3.37
CA ILE A 27 -3.89 1.20 -3.57
C ILE A 27 -4.42 0.82 -4.94
N GLN A 28 -3.61 0.15 -5.74
CA GLN A 28 -4.00 -0.33 -7.06
C GLN A 28 -3.89 -1.85 -7.09
N TYR A 29 -4.99 -2.51 -7.42
CA TYR A 29 -5.06 -3.95 -7.49
C TYR A 29 -5.33 -4.39 -8.92
N SER A 30 -4.51 -5.32 -9.43
CA SER A 30 -4.68 -5.89 -10.74
C SER A 30 -4.39 -7.39 -10.68
N LEU A 31 -4.61 -8.10 -11.79
CA LEU A 31 -4.33 -9.53 -11.84
C LEU A 31 -2.86 -9.85 -11.58
N ASN A 32 -1.97 -8.92 -11.89
CA ASN A 32 -0.54 -9.14 -11.80
C ASN A 32 0.07 -8.69 -10.48
N GLY A 33 -0.66 -7.92 -9.70
CA GLY A 33 -0.07 -7.46 -8.47
C GLY A 33 -0.88 -6.44 -7.71
N LEU A 34 -0.26 -6.01 -6.62
CA LEU A 34 -0.81 -5.02 -5.72
C LEU A 34 0.24 -3.94 -5.52
N SER A 35 -0.11 -2.70 -5.79
CA SER A 35 0.80 -1.59 -5.56
C SER A 35 0.13 -0.54 -4.71
N PHE A 36 0.94 0.28 -4.05
CA PHE A 36 0.41 1.43 -3.35
C PHE A 36 1.39 2.58 -3.40
N THR A 37 0.85 3.78 -3.27
CA THR A 37 1.64 5.00 -3.15
C THR A 37 1.14 5.77 -1.94
N ILE A 38 2.06 6.49 -1.31
CA ILE A 38 1.73 7.42 -0.22
C ILE A 38 2.15 8.80 -0.67
N PHE A 39 1.21 9.74 -0.61
CA PHE A 39 1.41 11.11 -1.08
C PHE A 39 1.17 12.09 0.07
N ASP A 40 2.10 13.00 0.27
CA ASP A 40 1.99 14.07 1.25
C ASP A 40 1.35 15.27 0.58
N GLU A 41 0.08 15.55 0.91
CA GLU A 41 -0.65 16.67 0.32
C GLU A 41 -0.12 18.02 0.76
N THR A 42 0.43 18.09 1.97
CA THR A 42 0.99 19.35 2.50
C THR A 42 2.24 19.75 1.75
N GLU A 43 3.17 18.83 1.57
CA GLU A 43 4.42 19.07 0.87
C GLU A 43 4.32 18.82 -0.64
N ARG A 44 3.19 18.25 -1.09
CA ARG A 44 2.90 17.94 -2.48
C ARG A 44 3.95 17.04 -3.12
N LYS A 45 4.30 15.97 -2.44
CA LYS A 45 5.29 15.02 -2.95
C LYS A 45 4.93 13.57 -2.59
N HIS A 46 5.40 12.66 -3.43
CA HIS A 46 5.27 11.23 -3.18
C HIS A 46 6.33 10.79 -2.18
N LEU A 47 5.90 10.05 -1.17
CA LEU A 47 6.79 9.54 -0.13
C LEU A 47 7.12 8.07 -0.32
N CYS A 48 6.26 7.33 -0.99
CA CYS A 48 6.41 5.88 -1.08
C CYS A 48 5.75 5.36 -2.35
N LEU A 49 6.42 4.44 -3.01
CA LEU A 49 5.86 3.65 -4.10
C LEU A 49 6.34 2.23 -3.91
N LYS A 50 5.42 1.31 -3.71
CA LYS A 50 5.76 -0.11 -3.57
C LYS A 50 4.85 -0.95 -4.43
N HIS A 51 5.43 -1.92 -5.08
CA HIS A 51 4.70 -2.87 -5.90
C HIS A 51 5.03 -4.29 -5.44
N TYR A 52 3.98 -5.09 -5.26
CA TYR A 52 4.10 -6.49 -4.87
C TYR A 52 3.50 -7.35 -5.97
N THR A 53 4.19 -8.44 -6.32
CA THR A 53 3.57 -9.47 -7.14
C THR A 53 2.76 -10.39 -6.24
N ILE A 54 1.64 -10.90 -6.77
CA ILE A 54 0.75 -11.79 -6.03
C ILE A 54 1.12 -13.22 -6.42
N THR A 55 1.41 -14.05 -5.41
CA THR A 55 1.88 -15.41 -5.65
C THR A 55 0.76 -16.39 -5.95
N ASP A 56 -0.49 -16.07 -5.59
CA ASP A 56 -1.65 -16.93 -5.80
C ASP A 56 -2.83 -16.06 -6.22
N LYS A 57 -3.36 -16.32 -7.42
CA LYS A 57 -4.45 -15.52 -8.00
C LYS A 57 -5.80 -15.74 -7.32
N ASP A 58 -5.92 -16.83 -6.57
CA ASP A 58 -7.19 -17.17 -5.93
C ASP A 58 -7.36 -16.57 -4.55
N ILE A 59 -6.38 -15.79 -4.10
CA ILE A 59 -6.44 -15.16 -2.79
C ILE A 59 -7.40 -13.97 -2.82
N PRO A 60 -8.36 -13.89 -1.88
CA PRO A 60 -9.27 -12.75 -1.81
C PRO A 60 -8.52 -11.45 -1.55
N PHE A 61 -9.02 -10.36 -2.11
CA PHE A 61 -8.41 -9.05 -1.91
C PHE A 61 -8.30 -8.67 -0.43
N SER A 62 -9.30 -9.04 0.37
CA SER A 62 -9.29 -8.75 1.81
C SER A 62 -8.08 -9.36 2.52
N SER A 63 -7.68 -10.57 2.11
CA SER A 63 -6.50 -11.23 2.67
C SER A 63 -5.22 -10.54 2.24
N LEU A 64 -5.16 -10.08 1.00
CA LEU A 64 -4.01 -9.33 0.49
C LEU A 64 -3.86 -8.00 1.22
N LEU A 65 -4.97 -7.32 1.45
CA LEU A 65 -4.98 -6.05 2.16
C LEU A 65 -4.52 -6.21 3.60
N THR A 66 -4.98 -7.28 4.26
CA THR A 66 -4.56 -7.61 5.62
C THR A 66 -3.06 -7.83 5.70
N GLU A 67 -2.51 -8.61 4.77
CA GLU A 67 -1.06 -8.85 4.73
C GLU A 67 -0.29 -7.55 4.48
N LEU A 68 -0.79 -6.71 3.57
CA LEU A 68 -0.13 -5.45 3.26
C LEU A 68 -0.04 -4.56 4.49
N GLN A 69 -1.13 -4.42 5.23
CA GLN A 69 -1.14 -3.61 6.44
C GLN A 69 -0.19 -4.15 7.51
N GLU A 70 -0.10 -5.46 7.65
CA GLU A 70 0.83 -6.07 8.59
C GLU A 70 2.28 -5.84 8.20
N ARG A 71 2.60 -5.93 6.90
CA ARG A 71 3.96 -5.70 6.41
C ARG A 71 4.41 -4.27 6.57
N GLU A 72 3.49 -3.33 6.27
CA GLU A 72 3.82 -1.91 6.27
C GLU A 72 3.64 -1.25 7.63
N LEU A 73 3.06 -1.97 8.59
CA LEU A 73 2.86 -1.53 9.97
C LEU A 73 1.97 -0.29 10.06
N TRP A 74 1.01 -0.14 9.14
CA TRP A 74 -0.02 0.90 9.22
C TRP A 74 -1.37 0.29 8.88
N GLN A 75 -2.43 1.03 9.21
CA GLN A 75 -3.80 0.66 8.88
C GLN A 75 -4.35 1.66 7.88
N ILE A 76 -5.27 1.21 7.02
CA ILE A 76 -5.86 2.12 6.03
C ILE A 76 -6.57 3.30 6.70
N ASP A 77 -7.12 3.08 7.90
CA ASP A 77 -7.83 4.12 8.64
C ASP A 77 -6.91 5.21 9.19
N ASP A 78 -5.60 4.98 9.19
CA ASP A 78 -4.63 5.96 9.68
C ASP A 78 -4.46 7.14 8.73
N PHE A 79 -4.81 6.96 7.45
CA PHE A 79 -4.57 7.94 6.41
C PHE A 79 -5.71 8.95 6.30
N ASN A 80 -5.37 10.14 5.77
CA ASN A 80 -6.37 11.18 5.52
C ASN A 80 -7.39 10.74 4.47
N LYS A 81 -6.90 10.15 3.39
CA LYS A 81 -7.74 9.61 2.32
C LYS A 81 -7.17 8.29 1.84
N VAL A 82 -8.05 7.40 1.43
CA VAL A 82 -7.65 6.13 0.80
C VAL A 82 -8.38 6.03 -0.53
N LYS A 83 -7.61 5.83 -1.60
CA LYS A 83 -8.16 5.59 -2.93
C LYS A 83 -7.86 4.15 -3.33
N LEU A 84 -8.86 3.47 -3.83
CA LEU A 84 -8.71 2.10 -4.30
C LEU A 84 -9.01 2.06 -5.80
N ILE A 85 -8.04 1.57 -6.56
CA ILE A 85 -8.16 1.41 -8.01
C ILE A 85 -8.09 -0.08 -8.32
N ILE A 86 -9.11 -0.59 -8.99
CA ILE A 86 -9.17 -2.00 -9.39
C ILE A 86 -9.20 -2.06 -10.92
N ASP A 87 -8.22 -2.74 -11.49
CA ASP A 87 -8.15 -3.00 -12.94
C ASP A 87 -8.86 -4.27 -13.31
#